data_bdfeb93e1e8943db1e791d854a304187
#
_entry.id   bdfeb93e1e8943db1e791d854a304187
#
_cell.length_a   1.000
_cell.length_b   1.000
_cell.length_c   1.000
_cell.angle_alpha   90.00
_cell.angle_beta   90.00
_cell.angle_gamma   90.00
#
_symmetry.space_group_name_H-M   'P 1'
#
loop_
_entity.id
_entity.type
_entity.pdbx_description
1 polymer ?
#
loop_
_entity_poly.entity_id
_entity_poly.type
_entity_poly.pdbx_seq_one_letter_code
_entity_poly.pdbx_strand_id
1 'polypeptide(L)'
;AIYLVLIVIEMLTGYFDVAAVKPWGEYLKVALDFAVAIVVAVVYLHFNSSTITFAIFGGSVNIPPVVFGILTVILVWVSINVTNCSDGVDGLSGTLTIITIMTFFVLDSVLKITDSFNYCILLFAVCLLGYLWYNATPSKLLMGDAGSRAMGIFIAICALKSQSPFIYILAA
;
A
#
# COMPACT_ATOMS: atom_id res chain seq x y z
N ALA A 1 -8.14 10.58 7.47
CA ALA A 1 -9.47 10.13 7.01
C ALA A 1 -9.47 9.79 5.52
N ILE A 2 -8.95 10.68 4.62
CA ILE A 2 -9.05 10.50 3.14
C ILE A 2 -8.37 9.20 2.69
N TYR A 3 -7.16 8.90 3.16
CA TYR A 3 -6.44 7.67 2.80
C TYR A 3 -7.20 6.40 3.18
N LEU A 4 -7.89 6.39 4.33
CA LEU A 4 -8.72 5.25 4.73
C LEU A 4 -9.90 5.04 3.77
N VAL A 5 -10.50 6.13 3.30
CA VAL A 5 -11.57 6.06 2.29
C VAL A 5 -11.03 5.48 0.98
N LEU A 6 -9.84 5.89 0.53
CA LEU A 6 -9.22 5.37 -0.69
C LEU A 6 -8.87 3.87 -0.58
N ILE A 7 -8.40 3.42 0.59
CA ILE A 7 -8.17 1.99 0.86
C ILE A 7 -9.48 1.20 0.78
N VAL A 8 -10.57 1.73 1.36
CA VAL A 8 -11.89 1.09 1.29
C VAL A 8 -12.42 1.07 -0.14
N ILE A 9 -12.23 2.13 -0.91
CA ILE A 9 -12.61 2.16 -2.34
C ILE A 9 -11.87 1.07 -3.09
N GLU A 10 -10.55 0.95 -2.90
CA GLU A 10 -9.74 -0.06 -3.57
C GLU A 10 -10.14 -1.48 -3.15
N MET A 11 -10.43 -1.69 -1.87
CA MET A 11 -10.99 -2.95 -1.37
C MET A 11 -12.31 -3.30 -2.08
N LEU A 12 -13.20 -2.31 -2.22
CA LEU A 12 -14.50 -2.52 -2.86
C LEU A 12 -14.39 -2.81 -4.36
N THR A 13 -13.43 -2.21 -5.07
CA THR A 13 -13.19 -2.55 -6.48
C THR A 13 -12.82 -4.03 -6.63
N GLY A 14 -11.91 -4.54 -5.79
CA GLY A 14 -11.56 -5.96 -5.77
C GLY A 14 -12.73 -6.86 -5.38
N TYR A 15 -13.53 -6.45 -4.37
CA TYR A 15 -14.70 -7.20 -3.94
C TYR A 15 -15.76 -7.32 -5.06
N PHE A 16 -16.07 -6.21 -5.73
CA PHE A 16 -17.06 -6.22 -6.82
C PHE A 16 -16.59 -7.00 -8.04
N ASP A 17 -15.29 -7.03 -8.32
CA ASP A 17 -14.74 -7.87 -9.38
C ASP A 17 -14.94 -9.35 -9.09
N VAL A 18 -14.60 -9.80 -7.87
CA VAL A 18 -14.77 -11.21 -7.46
C VAL A 18 -16.26 -11.59 -7.34
N ALA A 19 -17.11 -10.65 -6.88
CA ALA A 19 -18.54 -10.90 -6.72
C ALA A 19 -19.32 -10.83 -8.04
N ALA A 20 -18.74 -10.33 -9.11
CA ALA A 20 -19.41 -10.17 -10.41
C ALA A 20 -19.70 -11.54 -11.06
N VAL A 21 -20.88 -11.67 -11.68
CA VAL A 21 -21.25 -12.88 -12.44
C VAL A 21 -20.28 -13.15 -13.59
N LYS A 22 -19.72 -12.08 -14.18
CA LYS A 22 -18.60 -12.14 -15.13
C LYS A 22 -17.44 -11.32 -14.54
N PRO A 23 -16.26 -11.91 -14.37
CA PRO A 23 -15.08 -11.17 -13.94
C PRO A 23 -14.84 -9.95 -14.82
N TRP A 24 -14.40 -8.87 -14.21
CA TRP A 24 -14.09 -7.66 -14.96
C TRP A 24 -12.90 -7.90 -15.90
N GLY A 25 -12.90 -7.23 -17.05
CA GLY A 25 -11.76 -7.31 -17.94
C GLY A 25 -10.51 -6.68 -17.30
N GLU A 26 -9.34 -7.25 -17.59
CA GLU A 26 -8.05 -6.78 -17.04
C GLU A 26 -7.82 -5.28 -17.28
N TYR A 27 -8.25 -4.76 -18.45
CA TYR A 27 -8.14 -3.32 -18.75
C TYR A 27 -8.94 -2.44 -17.80
N LEU A 28 -10.13 -2.88 -17.36
CA LEU A 28 -10.96 -2.13 -16.42
C LEU A 28 -10.31 -2.10 -15.03
N LYS A 29 -9.77 -3.23 -14.58
CA LYS A 29 -9.05 -3.34 -13.31
C LYS A 29 -7.87 -2.37 -13.29
N VAL A 30 -7.00 -2.46 -14.29
CA VAL A 30 -5.83 -1.60 -14.45
C VAL A 30 -6.22 -0.11 -14.48
N ALA A 31 -7.31 0.24 -15.18
CA ALA A 31 -7.77 1.62 -15.26
C ALA A 31 -8.29 2.15 -13.91
N LEU A 32 -8.98 1.31 -13.12
CA LEU A 32 -9.46 1.67 -11.79
C LEU A 32 -8.30 1.85 -10.81
N ASP A 33 -7.34 0.90 -10.78
CA ASP A 33 -6.14 1.00 -9.94
C ASP A 33 -5.36 2.28 -10.28
N PHE A 34 -5.24 2.59 -11.57
CA PHE A 34 -4.56 3.80 -12.03
C PHE A 34 -5.30 5.08 -11.62
N ALA A 35 -6.64 5.08 -11.71
CA ALA A 35 -7.44 6.21 -11.25
C ALA A 35 -7.28 6.45 -9.75
N VAL A 36 -7.31 5.40 -8.94
CA VAL A 36 -7.07 5.50 -7.48
C VAL A 36 -5.65 6.00 -7.22
N ALA A 37 -4.65 5.51 -7.94
CA ALA A 37 -3.27 5.97 -7.81
C ALA A 37 -3.11 7.47 -8.09
N ILE A 38 -3.80 8.01 -9.12
CA ILE A 38 -3.83 9.45 -9.41
C ILE A 38 -4.45 10.22 -8.23
N VAL A 39 -5.57 9.76 -7.69
CA VAL A 39 -6.22 10.42 -6.54
C VAL A 39 -5.30 10.42 -5.34
N VAL A 40 -4.61 9.32 -5.03
CA VAL A 40 -3.62 9.26 -3.94
C VAL A 40 -2.51 10.28 -4.16
N ALA A 41 -1.97 10.39 -5.38
CA ALA A 41 -0.91 11.34 -5.70
C ALA A 41 -1.36 12.80 -5.52
N VAL A 42 -2.55 13.15 -6.01
CA VAL A 42 -3.12 14.49 -5.85
C VAL A 42 -3.37 14.82 -4.38
N VAL A 43 -3.98 13.90 -3.64
CA VAL A 43 -4.21 14.07 -2.20
C VAL A 43 -2.90 14.22 -1.44
N TYR A 44 -1.90 13.40 -1.77
CA TYR A 44 -0.61 13.49 -1.11
C TYR A 44 0.06 14.84 -1.34
N LEU A 45 0.15 15.29 -2.59
CA LEU A 45 0.76 16.58 -2.95
C LEU A 45 0.00 17.79 -2.41
N HIS A 46 -1.31 17.65 -2.16
CA HIS A 46 -2.09 18.73 -1.56
C HIS A 46 -1.78 18.94 -0.07
N PHE A 47 -1.50 17.86 0.67
CA PHE A 47 -1.30 17.92 2.12
C PHE A 47 0.15 17.73 2.57
N ASN A 48 1.08 17.32 1.69
CA ASN A 48 2.45 17.03 2.03
C ASN A 48 3.42 17.66 1.01
N SER A 49 4.67 17.81 1.41
CA SER A 49 5.74 18.29 0.53
C SER A 49 6.24 17.20 -0.42
N SER A 50 6.80 17.60 -1.56
CA SER A 50 7.42 16.72 -2.56
C SER A 50 8.89 16.39 -2.22
N THR A 51 9.17 16.08 -0.94
CA THR A 51 10.50 15.73 -0.46
C THR A 51 10.65 14.23 -0.31
N ILE A 52 11.78 13.69 -0.76
CA ILE A 52 12.18 12.30 -0.51
C ILE A 52 13.34 12.31 0.47
N THR A 53 13.23 11.55 1.53
CA THR A 53 14.27 11.38 2.54
C THR A 53 15.00 10.07 2.29
N PHE A 54 16.32 10.14 2.17
CA PHE A 54 17.18 8.97 2.09
C PHE A 54 17.61 8.57 3.50
N ALA A 55 16.82 7.73 4.16
CA ALA A 55 17.05 7.32 5.55
C ALA A 55 18.45 6.71 5.77
N ILE A 56 18.99 6.01 4.78
CA ILE A 56 20.31 5.36 4.86
C ILE A 56 21.45 6.38 4.76
N PHE A 57 21.31 7.43 3.97
CA PHE A 57 22.38 8.40 3.69
C PHE A 57 22.19 9.74 4.41
N GLY A 58 21.10 9.91 5.15
CA GLY A 58 20.83 11.12 5.93
C GLY A 58 20.57 12.38 5.09
N GLY A 59 20.20 12.23 3.83
CA GLY A 59 19.91 13.33 2.91
C GLY A 59 18.41 13.43 2.58
N SER A 60 17.95 14.64 2.26
CA SER A 60 16.63 14.87 1.69
C SER A 60 16.78 15.63 0.36
N VAL A 61 16.01 15.20 -0.65
CA VAL A 61 15.98 15.85 -1.98
C VAL A 61 14.56 16.32 -2.24
N ASN A 62 14.45 17.59 -2.62
CA ASN A 62 13.19 18.17 -3.05
C ASN A 62 13.02 17.94 -4.56
N ILE A 63 11.97 17.25 -4.95
CA ILE A 63 11.67 16.90 -6.34
C ILE A 63 10.56 17.83 -6.86
N PRO A 64 10.60 18.26 -8.14
CA PRO A 64 9.50 19.01 -8.72
C PRO A 64 8.17 18.28 -8.53
N PRO A 65 7.08 18.96 -8.09
CA PRO A 65 5.81 18.31 -7.73
C PRO A 65 5.22 17.42 -8.83
N VAL A 66 5.41 17.82 -10.10
CA VAL A 66 4.93 17.04 -11.25
C VAL A 66 5.65 15.70 -11.35
N VAL A 67 6.98 15.71 -11.23
CA VAL A 67 7.80 14.48 -11.30
C VAL A 67 7.49 13.60 -10.10
N PHE A 68 7.39 14.18 -8.91
CA PHE A 68 7.00 13.46 -7.70
C PHE A 68 5.61 12.82 -7.84
N GLY A 69 4.64 13.55 -8.41
CA GLY A 69 3.30 13.04 -8.67
C GLY A 69 3.31 11.82 -9.60
N ILE A 70 4.07 11.88 -10.70
CA ILE A 70 4.21 10.74 -11.64
C ILE A 70 4.82 9.53 -10.92
N LEU A 71 5.90 9.74 -10.15
CA LEU A 71 6.54 8.67 -9.39
C LEU A 71 5.59 8.07 -8.34
N THR A 72 4.77 8.91 -7.69
CA THR A 72 3.76 8.45 -6.74
C THR A 72 2.69 7.59 -7.41
N VAL A 73 2.19 7.99 -8.58
CA VAL A 73 1.21 7.19 -9.34
C VAL A 73 1.81 5.82 -9.68
N ILE A 74 3.04 5.79 -10.18
CA ILE A 74 3.74 4.53 -10.50
C ILE A 74 3.89 3.67 -9.24
N LEU A 75 4.34 4.26 -8.13
CA LEU A 75 4.54 3.55 -6.87
C LEU A 75 3.24 2.90 -6.38
N VAL A 76 2.14 3.66 -6.32
CA VAL A 76 0.85 3.15 -5.85
C VAL A 76 0.32 2.06 -6.77
N TRP A 77 0.33 2.31 -8.07
CA TRP A 77 -0.13 1.34 -9.06
C TRP A 77 0.66 0.04 -9.03
N VAL A 78 1.99 0.12 -8.99
CA VAL A 78 2.87 -1.06 -8.88
C VAL A 78 2.63 -1.79 -7.57
N SER A 79 2.50 -1.08 -6.45
CA SER A 79 2.26 -1.67 -5.14
C SER A 79 0.96 -2.49 -5.10
N ILE A 80 -0.14 -1.96 -5.65
CA ILE A 80 -1.41 -2.68 -5.74
C ILE A 80 -1.24 -3.97 -6.54
N ASN A 81 -0.63 -3.89 -7.72
CA ASN A 81 -0.50 -5.03 -8.63
C ASN A 81 0.49 -6.09 -8.11
N VAL A 82 1.62 -5.69 -7.54
CA VAL A 82 2.62 -6.64 -6.96
C VAL A 82 2.02 -7.38 -5.77
N THR A 83 1.31 -6.67 -4.88
CA THR A 83 0.67 -7.31 -3.73
C THR A 83 -0.44 -8.27 -4.17
N ASN A 84 -1.22 -7.90 -5.18
CA ASN A 84 -2.22 -8.78 -5.78
C ASN A 84 -1.59 -10.04 -6.40
N CYS A 85 -0.48 -9.90 -7.13
CA CYS A 85 0.26 -11.03 -7.69
C CYS A 85 0.85 -11.96 -6.61
N SER A 86 1.22 -11.43 -5.45
CA SER A 86 1.79 -12.23 -4.34
C SER A 86 0.74 -13.04 -3.58
N ASP A 87 -0.55 -12.76 -3.76
CA ASP A 87 -1.67 -13.43 -3.06
C ASP A 87 -2.03 -14.81 -3.67
N GLY A 88 -1.14 -15.39 -4.45
CA GLY A 88 -1.30 -16.73 -5.03
C GLY A 88 -0.80 -17.88 -4.15
N VAL A 89 -0.19 -17.59 -3.01
CA VAL A 89 0.41 -18.60 -2.11
C VAL A 89 -0.06 -18.35 -0.67
N ASP A 90 -0.48 -19.42 0.01
CA ASP A 90 -0.97 -19.39 1.39
C ASP A 90 0.02 -18.68 2.33
N GLY A 91 -0.45 -17.65 3.01
CA GLY A 91 0.32 -16.89 3.99
C GLY A 91 1.36 -15.93 3.42
N LEU A 92 1.67 -15.96 2.12
CA LEU A 92 2.78 -15.18 1.53
C LEU A 92 2.47 -13.68 1.55
N SER A 93 1.38 -13.25 0.92
CA SER A 93 1.01 -11.84 0.77
C SER A 93 0.82 -11.14 2.12
N GLY A 94 0.13 -11.79 3.05
CA GLY A 94 -0.07 -11.27 4.40
C GLY A 94 1.24 -11.14 5.18
N THR A 95 2.13 -12.13 5.10
CA THR A 95 3.43 -12.10 5.78
C THR A 95 4.33 -11.00 5.23
N LEU A 96 4.47 -10.91 3.90
CA LEU A 96 5.26 -9.86 3.26
C LEU A 96 4.71 -8.47 3.61
N THR A 97 3.39 -8.30 3.58
CA THR A 97 2.76 -7.03 3.96
C THR A 97 3.09 -6.64 5.39
N ILE A 98 2.99 -7.57 6.36
CA ILE A 98 3.33 -7.28 7.76
C ILE A 98 4.80 -6.86 7.89
N ILE A 99 5.72 -7.60 7.28
CA ILE A 99 7.15 -7.27 7.31
C ILE A 99 7.39 -5.87 6.75
N THR A 100 6.79 -5.56 5.60
CA THR A 100 6.96 -4.27 4.93
C THR A 100 6.40 -3.11 5.76
N ILE A 101 5.16 -3.21 6.26
CA ILE A 101 4.56 -2.11 7.05
C ILE A 101 5.26 -1.94 8.41
N MET A 102 5.72 -3.03 9.03
CA MET A 102 6.51 -2.94 10.27
C MET A 102 7.88 -2.34 10.03
N THR A 103 8.49 -2.55 8.86
CA THR A 103 9.73 -1.84 8.47
C THR A 103 9.49 -0.33 8.42
N PHE A 104 8.38 0.14 7.84
CA PHE A 104 8.02 1.56 7.85
C PHE A 104 7.74 2.08 9.25
N PHE A 105 7.06 1.30 10.09
CA PHE A 105 6.82 1.69 11.49
C PHE A 105 8.12 1.90 12.27
N VAL A 106 9.08 0.99 12.12
CA VAL A 106 10.41 1.12 12.75
C VAL A 106 11.17 2.30 12.17
N LEU A 107 11.13 2.48 10.85
CA LEU A 107 11.76 3.61 10.17
C LEU A 107 11.22 4.96 10.68
N ASP A 108 9.91 5.12 10.77
CA ASP A 108 9.28 6.34 11.26
C ASP A 108 9.68 6.62 12.73
N SER A 109 9.83 5.57 13.53
CA SER A 109 10.32 5.68 14.92
C SER A 109 11.77 6.15 14.96
N VAL A 110 12.63 5.64 14.09
CA VAL A 110 14.06 6.03 14.00
C VAL A 110 14.20 7.46 13.48
N LEU A 111 13.46 7.83 12.46
CA LEU A 111 13.45 9.18 11.87
C LEU A 111 12.69 10.20 12.72
N LYS A 112 12.07 9.76 13.83
CA LYS A 112 11.23 10.59 14.72
C LYS A 112 10.07 11.27 13.97
N ILE A 113 9.55 10.62 12.94
CA ILE A 113 8.33 11.04 12.23
C ILE A 113 7.15 10.61 13.10
N THR A 114 6.68 11.52 13.95
CA THR A 114 5.52 11.25 14.82
C THR A 114 4.25 11.63 14.09
N ASP A 115 3.63 10.67 13.41
CA ASP A 115 2.31 10.84 12.78
C ASP A 115 1.30 9.89 13.44
N SER A 116 0.06 10.37 13.59
CA SER A 116 -1.08 9.54 14.01
C SER A 116 -1.30 8.33 13.09
N PHE A 117 -0.72 8.35 11.90
CA PHE A 117 -0.79 7.25 10.93
C PHE A 117 -0.06 5.99 11.43
N ASN A 118 0.95 6.12 12.30
CA ASN A 118 1.69 4.99 12.88
C ASN A 118 0.78 4.06 13.69
N TYR A 119 -0.28 4.60 14.34
CA TYR A 119 -1.30 3.76 14.98
C TYR A 119 -2.10 2.93 13.97
N CYS A 120 -2.35 3.48 12.77
CA CYS A 120 -3.01 2.74 11.70
C CYS A 120 -2.13 1.59 11.19
N ILE A 121 -0.81 1.79 11.12
CA ILE A 121 0.14 0.72 10.73
C ILE A 121 0.05 -0.45 11.73
N LEU A 122 0.12 -0.16 13.02
CA LEU A 122 0.03 -1.19 14.06
C LEU A 122 -1.33 -1.91 14.04
N LEU A 123 -2.43 -1.14 13.93
CA LEU A 123 -3.77 -1.73 13.84
C LEU A 123 -3.90 -2.65 12.64
N PHE A 124 -3.43 -2.21 11.48
CA PHE A 124 -3.47 -3.02 10.26
C PHE A 124 -2.61 -4.28 10.38
N ALA A 125 -1.41 -4.18 10.97
CA ALA A 125 -0.56 -5.34 11.24
C ALA A 125 -1.24 -6.36 12.15
N VAL A 126 -1.92 -5.92 13.23
CA VAL A 126 -2.68 -6.82 14.12
C VAL A 126 -3.83 -7.50 13.39
N CYS A 127 -4.57 -6.77 12.54
CA CYS A 127 -5.62 -7.36 11.71
C CYS A 127 -5.06 -8.42 10.76
N LEU A 128 -3.91 -8.16 10.14
CA LEU A 128 -3.25 -9.11 9.24
C LEU A 128 -2.71 -10.34 10.00
N LEU A 129 -2.22 -10.19 11.23
CA LEU A 129 -1.84 -11.34 12.06
C LEU A 129 -3.04 -12.24 12.37
N GLY A 130 -4.20 -11.63 12.67
CA GLY A 130 -5.45 -12.37 12.82
C GLY A 130 -5.89 -13.09 11.54
N TYR A 131 -5.72 -12.44 10.38
CA TYR A 131 -5.97 -13.06 9.08
C TYR A 131 -5.01 -14.23 8.81
N LEU A 132 -3.71 -14.05 9.05
CA LEU A 132 -2.70 -15.11 8.83
C LEU A 132 -2.96 -16.36 9.63
N TRP A 133 -3.60 -16.28 10.80
CA TRP A 133 -4.00 -17.44 11.57
C TRP A 133 -4.89 -18.41 10.78
N TYR A 134 -5.67 -17.89 9.84
CA TYR A 134 -6.55 -18.68 8.98
C TYR A 134 -5.99 -18.89 7.57
N ASN A 135 -5.08 -18.04 7.12
CA ASN A 135 -4.51 -18.10 5.77
C ASN A 135 -3.17 -18.86 5.70
N ALA A 136 -2.50 -19.11 6.85
CA ALA A 136 -1.30 -19.96 6.88
C ALA A 136 -1.64 -21.39 6.47
N THR A 137 -0.65 -22.06 5.85
CA THR A 137 -0.81 -23.41 5.29
C THR A 137 -1.21 -24.46 6.34
N PRO A 138 -2.26 -25.25 6.15
CA PRO A 138 -3.21 -25.24 5.02
C PRO A 138 -4.24 -24.11 5.16
N SER A 139 -4.38 -23.28 4.13
CA SER A 139 -5.27 -22.12 4.16
C SER A 139 -6.74 -22.53 4.33
N LYS A 140 -7.43 -21.82 5.22
CA LYS A 140 -8.88 -21.93 5.43
C LYS A 140 -9.63 -20.69 4.99
N LEU A 141 -8.91 -19.60 4.68
CA LEU A 141 -9.46 -18.30 4.32
C LEU A 141 -8.54 -17.62 3.30
N LEU A 142 -9.11 -17.26 2.16
CA LEU A 142 -8.45 -16.45 1.14
C LEU A 142 -9.06 -15.04 1.15
N MET A 143 -8.23 -14.01 1.03
CA MET A 143 -8.73 -12.63 1.01
C MET A 143 -9.13 -12.15 -0.38
N GLY A 144 -8.57 -12.80 -1.43
CA GLY A 144 -8.80 -12.45 -2.82
C GLY A 144 -8.39 -11.01 -3.17
N ASP A 145 -8.81 -10.56 -4.35
CA ASP A 145 -8.47 -9.24 -4.87
C ASP A 145 -8.88 -8.09 -3.94
N ALA A 146 -9.93 -8.26 -3.15
CA ALA A 146 -10.37 -7.24 -2.20
C ALA A 146 -9.30 -6.95 -1.14
N GLY A 147 -8.73 -7.99 -0.53
CA GLY A 147 -7.73 -7.82 0.51
C GLY A 147 -6.35 -7.48 -0.02
N SER A 148 -5.91 -8.16 -1.09
CA SER A 148 -4.59 -7.96 -1.66
C SER A 148 -4.40 -6.55 -2.22
N ARG A 149 -5.41 -5.97 -2.87
CA ARG A 149 -5.40 -4.59 -3.35
C ARG A 149 -5.41 -3.59 -2.20
N ALA A 150 -6.23 -3.83 -1.16
CA ALA A 150 -6.24 -2.99 0.03
C ALA A 150 -4.87 -2.99 0.74
N MET A 151 -4.18 -4.12 0.81
CA MET A 151 -2.81 -4.20 1.33
C MET A 151 -1.85 -3.40 0.47
N GLY A 152 -1.92 -3.53 -0.86
CA GLY A 152 -1.03 -2.83 -1.78
C GLY A 152 -1.11 -1.31 -1.66
N ILE A 153 -2.32 -0.74 -1.69
CA ILE A 153 -2.48 0.70 -1.51
C ILE A 153 -2.05 1.16 -0.10
N PHE A 154 -2.28 0.34 0.95
CA PHE A 154 -1.84 0.67 2.30
C PHE A 154 -0.32 0.76 2.40
N ILE A 155 0.41 -0.21 1.85
CA ILE A 155 1.89 -0.20 1.80
C ILE A 155 2.40 1.06 1.09
N ALA A 156 1.82 1.39 -0.08
CA ALA A 156 2.23 2.58 -0.82
C ALA A 156 2.02 3.87 -0.01
N ILE A 157 0.91 3.98 0.72
CA ILE A 157 0.65 5.12 1.60
C ILE A 157 1.66 5.17 2.75
N CYS A 158 2.04 4.02 3.34
CA CYS A 158 3.10 3.95 4.35
C CYS A 158 4.42 4.50 3.79
N ALA A 159 4.83 4.04 2.61
CA ALA A 159 6.06 4.47 1.94
C ALA A 159 6.09 5.99 1.66
N LEU A 160 4.95 6.55 1.25
CA LEU A 160 4.80 7.98 1.01
C LEU A 160 4.86 8.79 2.31
N LYS A 161 4.18 8.32 3.36
CA LYS A 161 4.12 8.98 4.66
C LYS A 161 5.47 8.99 5.37
N SER A 162 6.23 7.91 5.26
CA SER A 162 7.61 7.82 5.74
C SER A 162 8.60 8.63 4.91
N GLN A 163 8.14 9.32 3.85
CA GLN A 163 8.99 10.09 2.91
C GLN A 163 10.15 9.27 2.33
N SER A 164 10.07 7.95 2.37
CA SER A 164 11.14 7.04 1.98
C SER A 164 10.67 5.97 0.99
N PRO A 165 10.14 6.36 -0.19
CA PRO A 165 9.59 5.41 -1.15
C PRO A 165 10.62 4.40 -1.69
N PHE A 166 11.92 4.73 -1.65
CA PHE A 166 12.98 3.80 -2.06
C PHE A 166 13.14 2.60 -1.12
N ILE A 167 12.77 2.75 0.16
CA ILE A 167 12.81 1.62 1.11
C ILE A 167 11.74 0.59 0.75
N TYR A 168 10.64 0.99 0.13
CA TYR A 168 9.65 0.05 -0.37
C TYR A 168 10.28 -0.96 -1.35
N ILE A 169 11.14 -0.52 -2.27
CA ILE A 169 11.81 -1.39 -3.25
C ILE A 169 12.74 -2.41 -2.58
N LEU A 170 13.26 -2.07 -1.38
CA LEU A 170 14.13 -2.96 -0.61
C LEU A 170 13.36 -3.86 0.35
N ALA A 171 12.17 -3.45 0.80
CA ALA A 171 11.39 -4.15 1.82
C ALA A 171 10.26 -5.02 1.23
N ALA A 172 9.88 -4.80 -0.02
CA ALA A 172 8.87 -5.56 -0.78
C ALA A 172 9.53 -6.50 -1.78
#